data_a9002571a0036a2db975a7d5ab5d740f
#
_entry.id   a9002571a0036a2db975a7d5ab5d740f
#
_cell.length_a   1.000
_cell.length_b   1.000
_cell.length_c   1.000
_cell.angle_alpha   90.00
_cell.angle_beta   90.00
_cell.angle_gamma   90.00
#
_symmetry.space_group_name_H-M   'P 1'
#
loop_
_entity.id
_entity.type
_entity.pdbx_description
1 polymer ?
#
loop_
_entity_poly.entity_id
_entity_poly.type
_entity_poly.pdbx_seq_one_letter_code
_entity_poly.pdbx_strand_id
1 'polypeptide(L)'
;MTTADDRSPVSGQETTTALVQRKLSWEELLGLMRAPKDESRFAETLVALQQLVDWDEQILLPLAENLFIVAKDGKAIVKTRAGAELGPWNGNWKMHCRVIVRRTREDFLEIYPEEHLTIDPDLVEIREFLCPVSGTLLDVDCVPPTFPVEVDFTPDLETFYTEWLGRDLPVTL
;
A
#
# COMPACT_ATOMS: atom_id res chain seq x y z
N MET A 1 -33.08 -16.66 29.80
CA MET A 1 -33.54 -15.55 28.94
C MET A 1 -32.30 -14.89 28.39
N THR A 2 -31.83 -15.42 27.27
CA THR A 2 -30.60 -14.97 26.63
C THR A 2 -30.98 -13.82 25.71
N THR A 3 -30.56 -12.63 26.06
CA THR A 3 -30.72 -11.45 25.20
C THR A 3 -29.90 -11.70 23.94
N ALA A 4 -30.60 -11.79 22.80
CA ALA A 4 -29.97 -11.77 21.49
C ALA A 4 -29.13 -10.49 21.38
N ASP A 5 -27.86 -10.66 21.14
CA ASP A 5 -26.91 -9.60 20.87
C ASP A 5 -27.30 -8.95 19.52
N ASP A 6 -28.05 -7.86 19.59
CA ASP A 6 -28.43 -7.01 18.44
C ASP A 6 -27.18 -6.20 18.02
N ARG A 7 -26.16 -6.91 17.56
CA ARG A 7 -25.03 -6.29 16.87
C ARG A 7 -25.37 -6.23 15.39
N SER A 8 -25.99 -5.15 14.99
CA SER A 8 -25.98 -4.76 13.57
C SER A 8 -24.54 -4.85 13.06
N PRO A 9 -24.32 -5.43 11.88
CA PRO A 9 -22.98 -5.55 11.36
C PRO A 9 -22.39 -4.14 11.22
N VAL A 10 -21.25 -3.91 11.89
CA VAL A 10 -20.43 -2.70 11.71
C VAL A 10 -19.70 -2.85 10.35
N SER A 11 -20.47 -2.90 9.28
CA SER A 11 -19.99 -3.09 7.91
C SER A 11 -20.87 -2.25 6.98
N GLY A 12 -20.31 -1.88 5.86
CA GLY A 12 -20.95 -1.10 4.82
C GLY A 12 -20.05 0.03 4.34
N GLN A 13 -20.36 0.55 3.16
CA GLN A 13 -19.55 1.54 2.45
C GLN A 13 -19.19 2.76 3.32
N GLU A 14 -20.12 3.24 4.15
CA GLU A 14 -19.88 4.40 5.02
C GLU A 14 -18.81 4.12 6.08
N THR A 15 -18.92 2.98 6.77
CA THR A 15 -17.91 2.55 7.76
C THR A 15 -16.55 2.31 7.11
N THR A 16 -16.52 1.65 5.96
CA THR A 16 -15.28 1.40 5.20
C THR A 16 -14.66 2.71 4.72
N THR A 17 -15.48 3.66 4.27
CA THR A 17 -15.00 5.00 3.90
C THR A 17 -14.42 5.75 5.09
N ALA A 18 -15.10 5.72 6.24
CA ALA A 18 -14.60 6.34 7.47
C ALA A 18 -13.29 5.69 7.96
N LEU A 19 -13.16 4.36 7.83
CA LEU A 19 -11.92 3.62 8.13
C LEU A 19 -10.76 4.11 7.25
N VAL A 20 -10.95 4.12 5.94
CA VAL A 20 -9.92 4.54 4.96
C VAL A 20 -9.54 6.01 5.16
N GLN A 21 -10.50 6.86 5.53
CA GLN A 21 -10.29 8.27 5.85
C GLN A 21 -9.74 8.52 7.27
N ARG A 22 -9.52 7.45 8.08
CA ARG A 22 -9.05 7.53 9.48
C ARG A 22 -9.97 8.35 10.38
N LYS A 23 -11.27 8.28 10.16
CA LYS A 23 -12.32 9.02 10.91
C LYS A 23 -13.04 8.18 11.96
N LEU A 24 -12.79 6.87 12.02
CA LEU A 24 -13.39 6.01 13.05
C LEU A 24 -12.84 6.36 14.42
N SER A 25 -13.72 6.37 15.42
CA SER A 25 -13.32 6.36 16.81
C SER A 25 -12.64 5.03 17.17
N TRP A 26 -11.92 5.02 18.29
CA TRP A 26 -11.28 3.78 18.78
C TRP A 26 -12.29 2.67 19.05
N GLU A 27 -13.47 3.01 19.57
CA GLU A 27 -14.55 2.06 19.88
C GLU A 27 -15.12 1.43 18.60
N GLU A 28 -15.39 2.22 17.57
CA GLU A 28 -15.83 1.74 16.27
C GLU A 28 -14.79 0.85 15.60
N LEU A 29 -13.50 1.23 15.67
CA LEU A 29 -12.41 0.42 15.15
C LEU A 29 -12.31 -0.93 15.85
N LEU A 30 -12.41 -0.98 17.19
CA LEU A 30 -12.45 -2.23 17.94
C LEU A 30 -13.67 -3.08 17.59
N GLY A 31 -14.83 -2.45 17.37
CA GLY A 31 -16.04 -3.11 16.88
C GLY A 31 -15.80 -3.80 15.53
N LEU A 32 -15.21 -3.06 14.60
CA LEU A 32 -14.88 -3.56 13.26
C LEU A 32 -13.85 -4.72 13.29
N MET A 33 -12.84 -4.63 14.16
CA MET A 33 -11.83 -5.69 14.32
C MET A 33 -12.41 -6.99 14.89
N ARG A 34 -13.46 -6.90 15.71
CA ARG A 34 -14.14 -8.05 16.32
C ARG A 34 -15.26 -8.62 15.47
N ALA A 35 -15.76 -7.85 14.49
CA ALA A 35 -16.81 -8.29 13.59
C ALA A 35 -16.33 -9.42 12.66
N PRO A 36 -17.25 -10.29 12.20
CA PRO A 36 -16.96 -11.20 11.10
C PRO A 36 -16.43 -10.46 9.88
N LYS A 37 -15.57 -11.11 9.12
CA LYS A 37 -15.09 -10.55 7.84
C LYS A 37 -16.26 -10.44 6.87
N ASP A 38 -16.39 -9.27 6.27
CA ASP A 38 -17.38 -8.98 5.24
C ASP A 38 -16.75 -9.17 3.86
N GLU A 39 -17.35 -9.99 3.01
CA GLU A 39 -16.89 -10.26 1.66
C GLU A 39 -16.92 -9.00 0.77
N SER A 40 -17.83 -8.07 1.04
CA SER A 40 -17.95 -6.80 0.29
C SER A 40 -16.84 -5.79 0.64
N ARG A 41 -16.17 -5.95 1.78
CA ARG A 41 -15.21 -4.97 2.32
C ARG A 41 -14.10 -4.59 1.33
N PHE A 42 -13.58 -5.55 0.56
CA PHE A 42 -12.56 -5.23 -0.43
C PHE A 42 -13.08 -4.28 -1.51
N ALA A 43 -14.26 -4.56 -2.07
CA ALA A 43 -14.88 -3.71 -3.08
C ALA A 43 -15.20 -2.30 -2.52
N GLU A 44 -15.72 -2.24 -1.31
CA GLU A 44 -15.99 -0.99 -0.60
C GLU A 44 -14.70 -0.18 -0.34
N THR A 45 -13.60 -0.88 -0.02
CA THR A 45 -12.28 -0.25 0.16
C THR A 45 -11.79 0.39 -1.13
N LEU A 46 -11.92 -0.29 -2.28
CA LEU A 46 -11.53 0.27 -3.58
C LEU A 46 -12.33 1.55 -3.89
N VAL A 47 -13.64 1.53 -3.64
CA VAL A 47 -14.50 2.72 -3.83
C VAL A 47 -14.06 3.86 -2.91
N ALA A 48 -13.76 3.57 -1.65
CA ALA A 48 -13.30 4.58 -0.70
C ALA A 48 -11.92 5.17 -1.07
N LEU A 49 -10.99 4.32 -1.54
CA LEU A 49 -9.67 4.76 -2.00
C LEU A 49 -9.75 5.61 -3.26
N GLN A 50 -10.65 5.26 -4.20
CA GLN A 50 -10.86 6.02 -5.44
C GLN A 50 -11.31 7.46 -5.15
N GLN A 51 -12.03 7.69 -4.06
CA GLN A 51 -12.46 9.03 -3.63
C GLN A 51 -11.31 9.89 -3.05
N LEU A 52 -10.15 9.28 -2.77
CA LEU A 52 -9.00 9.95 -2.15
C LEU A 52 -7.88 10.29 -3.14
N VAL A 53 -8.08 10.04 -4.41
CA VAL A 53 -7.14 10.32 -5.49
C VAL A 53 -7.74 11.28 -6.49
N ASP A 54 -6.90 12.08 -7.15
CA ASP A 54 -7.31 13.12 -8.10
C ASP A 54 -7.17 12.65 -9.56
N TRP A 55 -7.18 11.34 -9.80
CA TRP A 55 -7.08 10.72 -11.13
C TRP A 55 -8.15 9.63 -11.30
N ASP A 56 -8.49 9.31 -12.56
CA ASP A 56 -9.69 8.53 -12.92
C ASP A 56 -9.43 7.04 -13.16
N GLU A 57 -8.16 6.60 -13.26
CA GLU A 57 -7.84 5.20 -13.50
C GLU A 57 -8.33 4.31 -12.36
N GLN A 58 -9.04 3.23 -12.71
CA GLN A 58 -9.63 2.33 -11.74
C GLN A 58 -8.56 1.65 -10.87
N ILE A 59 -8.66 1.78 -9.55
CA ILE A 59 -7.82 1.04 -8.61
C ILE A 59 -8.22 -0.43 -8.65
N LEU A 60 -7.26 -1.31 -8.95
CA LEU A 60 -7.41 -2.76 -8.95
C LEU A 60 -7.00 -3.38 -7.62
N LEU A 61 -5.88 -2.92 -7.06
CA LEU A 61 -5.34 -3.44 -5.81
C LEU A 61 -4.49 -2.37 -5.11
N PRO A 62 -4.73 -2.05 -3.84
CA PRO A 62 -3.79 -1.27 -3.04
C PRO A 62 -2.58 -2.14 -2.65
N LEU A 63 -1.37 -1.69 -2.99
CA LEU A 63 -0.11 -2.32 -2.57
C LEU A 63 0.34 -1.78 -1.21
N ALA A 64 0.16 -0.48 -1.00
CA ALA A 64 0.46 0.23 0.24
C ALA A 64 -0.44 1.47 0.36
N GLU A 65 -0.29 2.25 1.43
CA GLU A 65 -1.11 3.45 1.67
C GLU A 65 -1.10 4.45 0.50
N ASN A 66 0.04 4.60 -0.18
CA ASN A 66 0.24 5.58 -1.25
C ASN A 66 0.63 4.93 -2.60
N LEU A 67 0.40 3.61 -2.74
CA LEU A 67 0.82 2.82 -3.90
C LEU A 67 -0.29 1.86 -4.31
N PHE A 68 -0.66 1.90 -5.58
CA PHE A 68 -1.80 1.15 -6.13
C PHE A 68 -1.43 0.47 -7.45
N ILE A 69 -2.04 -0.68 -7.72
CA ILE A 69 -2.16 -1.21 -9.07
C ILE A 69 -3.46 -0.66 -9.65
N VAL A 70 -3.38 -0.06 -10.84
CA VAL A 70 -4.52 0.56 -11.51
C VAL A 70 -4.68 0.04 -12.94
N ALA A 71 -5.91 0.13 -13.47
CA ALA A 71 -6.21 -0.13 -14.87
C ALA A 71 -5.96 1.14 -15.70
N LYS A 72 -5.07 1.06 -16.69
CA LYS A 72 -4.80 2.13 -17.64
C LYS A 72 -4.64 1.57 -19.03
N ASP A 73 -5.42 2.06 -20.00
CA ASP A 73 -5.37 1.66 -21.41
C ASP A 73 -5.41 0.13 -21.61
N GLY A 74 -6.23 -0.58 -20.80
CA GLY A 74 -6.38 -2.02 -20.84
C GLY A 74 -5.24 -2.82 -20.20
N LYS A 75 -4.30 -2.16 -19.53
CA LYS A 75 -3.15 -2.78 -18.84
C LYS A 75 -3.16 -2.46 -17.35
N ALA A 76 -2.49 -3.28 -16.57
CA ALA A 76 -2.23 -3.01 -15.16
C ALA A 76 -0.88 -2.30 -14.98
N ILE A 77 -0.87 -1.17 -14.29
CA ILE A 77 0.34 -0.41 -13.96
C ILE A 77 0.38 -0.09 -12.47
N VAL A 78 1.58 0.19 -11.96
CA VAL A 78 1.76 0.74 -10.60
C VAL A 78 1.67 2.26 -10.66
N LYS A 79 0.82 2.84 -9.79
CA LYS A 79 0.60 4.28 -9.70
C LYS A 79 0.60 4.73 -8.24
N THR A 80 1.17 5.89 -7.97
CA THR A 80 1.16 6.47 -6.63
C THR A 80 -0.12 7.27 -6.40
N ARG A 81 -0.47 7.51 -5.14
CA ARG A 81 -1.58 8.39 -4.76
C ARG A 81 -1.46 9.79 -5.38
N ALA A 82 -0.25 10.32 -5.53
CA ALA A 82 0.02 11.61 -6.16
C ALA A 82 0.02 11.56 -7.72
N GLY A 83 -0.36 10.43 -8.32
CA GLY A 83 -0.51 10.28 -9.77
C GLY A 83 0.75 9.88 -10.54
N ALA A 84 1.90 9.66 -9.87
CA ALA A 84 3.09 9.19 -10.57
C ALA A 84 2.92 7.73 -11.03
N GLU A 85 3.23 7.46 -12.30
CA GLU A 85 3.22 6.12 -12.89
C GLU A 85 4.61 5.50 -12.72
N LEU A 86 4.65 4.30 -12.12
CA LEU A 86 5.90 3.62 -11.77
C LEU A 86 6.14 2.34 -12.59
N GLY A 87 5.52 2.26 -13.76
CA GLY A 87 5.71 1.16 -14.70
C GLY A 87 4.66 0.06 -14.61
N PRO A 88 4.87 -1.08 -15.30
CA PRO A 88 3.92 -2.20 -15.31
C PRO A 88 3.82 -2.86 -13.95
N TRP A 89 2.64 -3.42 -13.64
CA TRP A 89 2.31 -4.02 -12.34
C TRP A 89 3.26 -5.15 -11.91
N ASN A 90 3.81 -5.89 -12.87
CA ASN A 90 4.74 -6.99 -12.65
C ASN A 90 6.22 -6.58 -12.82
N GLY A 91 6.47 -5.30 -13.00
CA GLY A 91 7.82 -4.73 -13.09
C GLY A 91 8.36 -4.30 -11.72
N ASN A 92 9.62 -3.89 -11.71
CA ASN A 92 10.23 -3.31 -10.53
C ASN A 92 9.91 -1.81 -10.42
N TRP A 93 8.81 -1.47 -9.77
CA TRP A 93 8.35 -0.11 -9.58
C TRP A 93 9.33 0.77 -8.78
N LYS A 94 10.17 0.18 -7.91
CA LYS A 94 11.19 0.89 -7.14
C LYS A 94 12.22 1.60 -8.05
N MET A 95 12.46 1.05 -9.26
CA MET A 95 13.37 1.65 -10.25
C MET A 95 12.87 2.97 -10.85
N HIS A 96 11.60 3.30 -10.67
CA HIS A 96 10.97 4.55 -11.13
C HIS A 96 10.83 5.60 -10.03
N CYS A 97 11.30 5.29 -8.81
CA CYS A 97 11.28 6.19 -7.66
C CYS A 97 12.49 7.12 -7.64
N ARG A 98 12.39 8.23 -6.89
CA ARG A 98 13.57 8.91 -6.39
C ARG A 98 14.11 8.08 -5.23
N VAL A 99 15.43 7.83 -5.24
CA VAL A 99 16.06 7.03 -4.19
C VAL A 99 17.05 7.88 -3.42
N ILE A 100 16.92 7.86 -2.09
CA ILE A 100 17.94 8.36 -1.17
C ILE A 100 18.66 7.13 -0.62
N VAL A 101 19.98 7.09 -0.78
CA VAL A 101 20.81 5.99 -0.26
C VAL A 101 21.65 6.53 0.88
N ARG A 102 21.47 5.93 2.05
CA ARG A 102 22.26 6.22 3.25
C ARG A 102 23.25 5.07 3.45
N ARG A 103 24.54 5.39 3.32
CA ARG A 103 25.62 4.39 3.36
C ARG A 103 26.87 4.84 4.11
N THR A 104 26.84 6.05 4.67
CA THR A 104 27.95 6.55 5.50
C THR A 104 27.51 6.68 6.95
N ARG A 105 28.48 6.75 7.85
CA ARG A 105 28.18 7.00 9.27
C ARG A 105 27.43 8.31 9.49
N GLU A 106 27.79 9.33 8.72
CA GLU A 106 27.14 10.64 8.75
C GLU A 106 25.68 10.56 8.32
N ASP A 107 25.39 9.82 7.23
CA ASP A 107 23.99 9.60 6.77
C ASP A 107 23.14 8.91 7.84
N PHE A 108 23.71 7.93 8.56
CA PHE A 108 23.00 7.23 9.62
C PHE A 108 22.78 8.10 10.86
N LEU A 109 23.72 8.98 11.20
CA LEU A 109 23.55 9.91 12.32
C LEU A 109 22.46 10.94 12.07
N GLU A 110 22.10 11.24 10.82
CA GLU A 110 20.93 12.08 10.50
C GLU A 110 19.61 11.43 10.92
N ILE A 111 19.52 10.07 10.86
CA ILE A 111 18.30 9.33 11.21
C ILE A 111 18.36 8.86 12.67
N TYR A 112 19.54 8.43 13.12
CA TYR A 112 19.80 7.90 14.45
C TYR A 112 20.89 8.76 15.12
N PRO A 113 20.52 9.87 15.75
CA PRO A 113 21.49 10.84 16.28
C PRO A 113 22.28 10.31 17.49
N GLU A 114 21.86 9.20 18.08
CA GLU A 114 22.57 8.56 19.18
C GLU A 114 23.62 7.58 18.66
N GLU A 115 24.89 7.85 18.92
CA GLU A 115 26.03 7.13 18.35
C GLU A 115 26.02 5.61 18.62
N HIS A 116 25.50 5.17 19.76
CA HIS A 116 25.38 3.76 20.10
C HIS A 116 24.25 3.01 19.37
N LEU A 117 23.34 3.74 18.70
CA LEU A 117 22.28 3.17 17.87
C LEU A 117 22.64 3.23 16.37
N THR A 118 23.81 3.73 16.02
CA THR A 118 24.23 3.89 14.64
C THR A 118 24.49 2.53 13.99
N ILE A 119 23.98 2.38 12.76
CA ILE A 119 24.17 1.20 11.92
C ILE A 119 25.63 1.16 11.42
N ASP A 120 26.16 -0.05 11.27
CA ASP A 120 27.49 -0.27 10.66
C ASP A 120 27.37 -0.14 9.13
N PRO A 121 28.00 0.87 8.51
CA PRO A 121 27.91 1.11 7.08
C PRO A 121 28.60 0.02 6.21
N ASP A 122 29.49 -0.80 6.80
CA ASP A 122 30.10 -1.92 6.09
C ASP A 122 29.15 -3.11 5.94
N LEU A 123 28.10 -3.19 6.77
CA LEU A 123 27.13 -4.28 6.79
C LEU A 123 25.80 -3.93 6.13
N VAL A 124 25.38 -2.67 6.21
CA VAL A 124 24.01 -2.26 5.80
C VAL A 124 24.02 -0.90 5.13
N GLU A 125 23.22 -0.75 4.08
CA GLU A 125 22.78 0.54 3.57
C GLU A 125 21.25 0.64 3.67
N ILE A 126 20.74 1.86 3.85
CA ILE A 126 19.30 2.15 3.83
C ILE A 126 18.99 2.86 2.51
N ARG A 127 17.94 2.38 1.83
CA ARG A 127 17.41 2.98 0.61
C ARG A 127 15.99 3.44 0.84
N GLU A 128 15.74 4.73 0.74
CA GLU A 128 14.41 5.33 0.87
C GLU A 128 13.86 5.58 -0.55
N PHE A 129 12.75 4.91 -0.91
CA PHE A 129 12.10 5.05 -2.21
C PHE A 129 10.98 6.08 -2.10
N LEU A 130 11.15 7.19 -2.81
CA LEU A 130 10.25 8.35 -2.73
C LEU A 130 9.46 8.50 -4.03
N CYS A 131 8.19 8.87 -3.89
CA CYS A 131 7.37 9.28 -5.03
C CYS A 131 8.05 10.42 -5.80
N PRO A 132 8.27 10.27 -7.12
CA PRO A 132 8.98 11.29 -7.91
C PRO A 132 8.22 12.62 -8.01
N VAL A 133 6.90 12.61 -7.82
CA VAL A 133 6.04 13.81 -7.89
C VAL A 133 5.91 14.49 -6.53
N SER A 134 5.54 13.75 -5.48
CA SER A 134 5.22 14.33 -4.17
C SER A 134 6.36 14.29 -3.16
N GLY A 135 7.39 13.43 -3.38
CA GLY A 135 8.42 13.17 -2.39
C GLY A 135 7.95 12.29 -1.22
N THR A 136 6.72 11.77 -1.27
CA THR A 136 6.21 10.86 -0.24
C THR A 136 7.03 9.58 -0.20
N LEU A 137 7.41 9.12 0.98
CA LEU A 137 8.07 7.84 1.19
C LEU A 137 7.11 6.70 0.82
N LEU A 138 7.56 5.82 -0.06
CA LEU A 138 6.78 4.66 -0.53
C LEU A 138 7.28 3.38 0.10
N ASP A 139 8.59 3.24 0.27
CA ASP A 139 9.23 2.06 0.84
C ASP A 139 10.65 2.34 1.35
N VAL A 140 11.15 1.46 2.20
CA VAL A 140 12.51 1.52 2.75
C VAL A 140 13.14 0.14 2.73
N ASP A 141 14.23 -0.01 1.98
CA ASP A 141 15.08 -1.21 2.06
C ASP A 141 16.18 -1.00 3.09
N CYS A 142 16.44 -2.03 3.88
CA CYS A 142 17.59 -2.12 4.77
C CYS A 142 18.37 -3.36 4.36
N VAL A 143 19.40 -3.19 3.55
CA VAL A 143 20.04 -4.28 2.81
C VAL A 143 21.58 -4.19 2.88
N PRO A 144 22.32 -5.30 2.66
CA PRO A 144 23.77 -5.23 2.51
C PRO A 144 24.16 -4.29 1.35
N PRO A 145 25.31 -3.61 1.44
CA PRO A 145 25.84 -2.83 0.33
C PRO A 145 25.92 -3.66 -0.95
N THR A 146 25.56 -3.06 -2.09
CA THR A 146 25.52 -3.71 -3.42
C THR A 146 24.38 -4.74 -3.63
N PHE A 147 23.50 -4.98 -2.66
CA PHE A 147 22.35 -5.83 -2.88
C PHE A 147 21.46 -5.26 -4.02
N PRO A 148 20.91 -6.09 -4.93
CA PRO A 148 20.05 -5.58 -6.01
C PRO A 148 18.79 -4.89 -5.45
N VAL A 149 18.22 -3.96 -6.23
CA VAL A 149 16.92 -3.38 -5.91
C VAL A 149 15.85 -4.37 -6.36
N GLU A 150 15.08 -4.89 -5.43
CA GLU A 150 14.02 -5.86 -5.69
C GLU A 150 12.69 -5.36 -5.13
N VAL A 151 11.58 -5.84 -5.67
CA VAL A 151 10.26 -5.66 -5.07
C VAL A 151 9.97 -6.80 -4.10
N ASP A 152 9.28 -6.50 -3.00
CA ASP A 152 9.05 -7.48 -1.94
C ASP A 152 8.13 -8.62 -2.39
N PHE A 153 7.17 -8.32 -3.27
CA PHE A 153 6.27 -9.31 -3.86
C PHE A 153 5.61 -8.78 -5.12
N THR A 154 5.20 -9.69 -6.00
CA THR A 154 4.35 -9.41 -7.15
C THR A 154 3.02 -10.15 -6.93
N PRO A 155 1.88 -9.45 -6.78
CA PRO A 155 0.60 -10.10 -6.53
C PRO A 155 0.12 -10.88 -7.77
N ASP A 156 -0.45 -12.06 -7.57
CA ASP A 156 -1.16 -12.78 -8.63
C ASP A 156 -2.57 -12.19 -8.80
N LEU A 157 -2.68 -11.19 -9.68
CA LEU A 157 -3.94 -10.49 -9.92
C LEU A 157 -5.00 -11.38 -10.56
N GLU A 158 -4.61 -12.31 -11.44
CA GLU A 158 -5.54 -13.17 -12.13
C GLU A 158 -6.24 -14.12 -11.15
N THR A 159 -5.46 -14.87 -10.36
CA THR A 159 -6.01 -15.76 -9.32
C THR A 159 -6.82 -14.98 -8.29
N PHE A 160 -6.32 -13.81 -7.87
CA PHE A 160 -7.03 -12.99 -6.90
C PHE A 160 -8.40 -12.56 -7.39
N TYR A 161 -8.51 -12.09 -8.63
CA TYR A 161 -9.78 -11.64 -9.19
C TYR A 161 -10.72 -12.81 -9.53
N THR A 162 -10.23 -13.86 -10.21
CA THR A 162 -11.08 -14.95 -10.70
C THR A 162 -11.47 -15.93 -9.61
N GLU A 163 -10.54 -16.37 -8.78
CA GLU A 163 -10.81 -17.41 -7.77
C GLU A 163 -11.29 -16.82 -6.44
N TRP A 164 -10.70 -15.70 -5.98
CA TRP A 164 -11.05 -15.19 -4.66
C TRP A 164 -12.22 -14.20 -4.71
N LEU A 165 -12.28 -13.35 -5.74
CA LEU A 165 -13.36 -12.37 -5.88
C LEU A 165 -14.50 -12.84 -6.78
N GLY A 166 -14.32 -13.95 -7.53
CA GLY A 166 -15.32 -14.52 -8.43
C GLY A 166 -15.76 -13.58 -9.55
N ARG A 167 -14.84 -12.72 -10.04
CA ARG A 167 -15.10 -11.77 -11.12
C ARG A 167 -13.90 -11.62 -12.05
N ASP A 168 -14.16 -11.15 -13.27
CA ASP A 168 -13.11 -10.94 -14.26
C ASP A 168 -12.19 -9.78 -13.87
N LEU A 169 -10.90 -9.92 -14.18
CA LEU A 169 -9.95 -8.83 -14.10
C LEU A 169 -10.23 -7.85 -15.26
N PRO A 170 -10.41 -6.53 -15.00
CA PRO A 170 -10.82 -5.58 -16.04
C PRO A 170 -9.68 -5.13 -16.97
N VAL A 171 -8.55 -5.83 -16.99
CA VAL A 171 -7.38 -5.55 -17.83
C VAL A 171 -6.81 -6.85 -18.39
N THR A 172 -5.98 -6.75 -19.44
CA THR A 172 -5.16 -7.85 -19.93
C THR A 172 -3.78 -7.78 -19.26
N LEU A 173 -3.32 -8.91 -18.73
CA LEU A 173 -2.00 -9.06 -18.09
C LEU A 173 -0.90 -9.37 -19.10
#